data_3ea3f403f4538d2be2a159ea1b146424
#
_entry.id   3ea3f403f4538d2be2a159ea1b146424
#
_cell.length_a   1.000
_cell.length_b   1.000
_cell.length_c   1.000
_cell.angle_alpha   90.00
_cell.angle_beta   90.00
_cell.angle_gamma   90.00
#
_symmetry.space_group_name_H-M   'P 1'
#
loop_
_entity.id
_entity.type
_entity.pdbx_description
1 polymer ?
#
loop_
_entity_poly.entity_id
_entity_poly.type
_entity_poly.pdbx_seq_one_letter_code
_entity_poly.pdbx_strand_id
1 'polypeptide(L)'
;SCLGKKGECITVRHAEELAADGTLDFESAGGSDQLQQDHYICDGRIQTLHPLFCWHGFRYFETEGSCEVLCAEVIHTDVAVTSSFSCSDPVLNWLYEAYIRTQLDNYHGCIPSDCPHRERLGYTGDGQLTAETAMLLLDAKELYRKWYQDILDSQGAETGHIPHTAPFPVSYTHLR
;
A
#
# COMPACT_ATOMS: atom_id res chain seq x y z
N SER A 1 -14.88 -16.08 -0.64
CA SER A 1 -16.30 -16.45 -0.84
C SER A 1 -17.00 -16.52 0.52
N CYS A 2 -18.22 -16.05 0.62
CA CYS A 2 -19.00 -16.14 1.85
C CYS A 2 -20.44 -16.61 1.58
N LEU A 3 -21.04 -17.24 2.58
CA LEU A 3 -22.46 -17.60 2.64
C LEU A 3 -22.98 -17.20 4.02
N GLY A 4 -22.97 -15.91 4.31
CA GLY A 4 -23.52 -15.36 5.55
C GLY A 4 -25.01 -15.09 5.46
N LYS A 5 -25.68 -15.02 6.60
CA LYS A 5 -27.07 -14.55 6.66
C LYS A 5 -27.15 -13.09 6.22
N LYS A 6 -28.29 -12.69 5.67
CA LYS A 6 -28.48 -11.28 5.31
C LYS A 6 -28.27 -10.36 6.52
N GLY A 7 -27.36 -9.41 6.37
CA GLY A 7 -26.95 -8.47 7.42
C GLY A 7 -25.80 -8.97 8.31
N GLU A 8 -25.32 -10.20 8.14
CA GLU A 8 -24.13 -10.68 8.81
C GLU A 8 -22.89 -9.90 8.31
N CYS A 9 -22.02 -9.50 9.22
CA CYS A 9 -20.78 -8.82 8.90
C CYS A 9 -19.63 -9.83 8.84
N ILE A 10 -18.91 -9.85 7.73
CA ILE A 10 -17.62 -10.51 7.61
C ILE A 10 -16.55 -9.44 7.85
N THR A 11 -15.66 -9.70 8.80
CA THR A 11 -14.52 -8.82 9.07
C THR A 11 -13.23 -9.49 8.62
N VAL A 12 -12.38 -8.74 7.95
CA VAL A 12 -11.02 -9.16 7.57
C VAL A 12 -10.04 -8.16 8.17
N ARG A 13 -9.08 -8.64 8.96
CA ARG A 13 -8.03 -7.82 9.59
C ARG A 13 -6.67 -8.25 9.09
N HIS A 14 -5.77 -7.31 8.92
CA HIS A 14 -4.45 -7.52 8.37
C HIS A 14 -3.38 -6.93 9.29
N ALA A 15 -2.24 -7.62 9.42
CA ALA A 15 -1.10 -7.15 10.21
C ALA A 15 0.24 -7.60 9.60
N GLU A 16 1.29 -6.87 9.90
CA GLU A 16 2.67 -7.21 9.54
C GLU A 16 3.29 -8.20 10.51
N GLU A 17 2.88 -8.16 11.77
CA GLU A 17 3.49 -8.93 12.85
C GLU A 17 2.44 -9.70 13.65
N LEU A 18 2.93 -10.69 14.40
CA LEU A 18 2.14 -11.43 15.38
C LEU A 18 2.64 -11.11 16.79
N ALA A 19 1.71 -10.97 17.72
CA ALA A 19 2.00 -10.92 19.14
C ALA A 19 2.56 -12.26 19.64
N ALA A 20 3.12 -12.27 20.84
CA ALA A 20 3.75 -13.48 21.42
C ALA A 20 2.79 -14.66 21.60
N ASP A 21 1.49 -14.42 21.66
CA ASP A 21 0.43 -15.43 21.75
C ASP A 21 -0.07 -15.89 20.37
N GLY A 22 0.48 -15.33 19.28
CA GLY A 22 0.11 -15.68 17.90
C GLY A 22 -1.09 -14.90 17.34
N THR A 23 -1.65 -13.93 18.08
CA THR A 23 -2.69 -13.03 17.57
C THR A 23 -2.05 -11.95 16.68
N LEU A 24 -2.87 -11.25 15.87
CA LEU A 24 -2.40 -10.13 15.07
C LEU A 24 -1.91 -8.98 15.97
N ASP A 25 -0.71 -8.49 15.67
CA ASP A 25 -0.14 -7.30 16.31
C ASP A 25 -0.34 -6.08 15.41
N PHE A 26 -1.10 -5.09 15.90
CA PHE A 26 -1.40 -3.85 15.17
C PHE A 26 -0.49 -2.68 15.55
N GLU A 27 0.40 -2.86 16.52
CA GLU A 27 1.28 -1.77 16.97
C GLU A 27 2.24 -1.29 15.88
N SER A 28 2.73 -2.19 15.03
CA SER A 28 3.60 -1.85 13.90
C SER A 28 2.89 -0.97 12.86
N ALA A 29 1.57 -1.07 12.75
CA ALA A 29 0.74 -0.26 11.87
C ALA A 29 0.24 1.05 12.50
N GLY A 30 0.70 1.40 13.71
CA GLY A 30 0.25 2.59 14.44
C GLY A 30 -0.90 2.33 15.42
N GLY A 31 -1.11 1.08 15.79
CA GLY A 31 -2.12 0.66 16.78
C GLY A 31 -3.55 0.79 16.24
N SER A 32 -4.49 1.04 17.14
CA SER A 32 -5.93 1.09 16.83
C SER A 32 -6.32 2.22 15.86
N ASP A 33 -5.52 3.25 15.73
CA ASP A 33 -5.81 4.42 14.91
C ASP A 33 -5.54 4.16 13.40
N GLN A 34 -4.76 3.13 13.09
CA GLN A 34 -4.38 2.77 11.72
C GLN A 34 -4.66 1.30 11.40
N LEU A 35 -5.72 0.77 11.97
CA LEU A 35 -6.13 -0.62 11.78
C LEU A 35 -6.47 -0.91 10.32
N GLN A 36 -5.77 -1.87 9.72
CA GLN A 36 -6.05 -2.37 8.38
C GLN A 36 -7.18 -3.39 8.43
N GLN A 37 -8.43 -2.93 8.27
CA GLN A 37 -9.61 -3.75 8.46
C GLN A 37 -10.68 -3.45 7.42
N ASP A 38 -11.29 -4.52 6.89
CA ASP A 38 -12.42 -4.45 5.98
C ASP A 38 -13.66 -5.08 6.60
N HIS A 39 -14.81 -4.51 6.29
CA HIS A 39 -16.11 -5.03 6.68
C HIS A 39 -17.00 -5.27 5.45
N TYR A 40 -17.54 -6.46 5.34
CA TYR A 40 -18.44 -6.83 4.26
C TYR A 40 -19.79 -7.30 4.83
N ILE A 41 -20.85 -6.70 4.37
CA ILE A 41 -22.23 -7.06 4.80
C ILE A 41 -22.82 -8.06 3.82
N CYS A 42 -23.15 -9.24 4.31
CA CYS A 42 -23.75 -10.31 3.53
C CYS A 42 -25.18 -9.98 3.10
N ASP A 43 -25.54 -10.32 1.87
CA ASP A 43 -26.90 -10.16 1.34
C ASP A 43 -27.79 -11.41 1.52
N GLY A 44 -27.21 -12.48 2.09
CA GLY A 44 -27.88 -13.78 2.33
C GLY A 44 -27.75 -14.78 1.18
N ARG A 45 -26.94 -14.47 0.16
CA ARG A 45 -26.60 -15.35 -0.97
C ARG A 45 -25.12 -15.70 -0.93
N ILE A 46 -24.71 -16.66 -1.74
CA ILE A 46 -23.27 -16.89 -1.98
C ILE A 46 -22.70 -15.68 -2.71
N GLN A 47 -21.67 -15.07 -2.16
CA GLN A 47 -21.00 -13.88 -2.70
C GLN A 47 -19.50 -14.09 -2.74
N THR A 48 -18.86 -13.56 -3.77
CA THR A 48 -17.40 -13.33 -3.78
C THR A 48 -17.18 -11.86 -3.43
N LEU A 49 -16.48 -11.63 -2.34
CA LEU A 49 -16.18 -10.30 -1.80
C LEU A 49 -14.72 -10.00 -2.00
N HIS A 50 -14.41 -8.78 -2.37
CA HIS A 50 -13.05 -8.25 -2.46
C HIS A 50 -13.07 -6.75 -2.17
N PRO A 51 -11.96 -6.14 -1.72
CA PRO A 51 -11.88 -4.70 -1.53
C PRO A 51 -12.08 -3.97 -2.85
N LEU A 52 -12.79 -2.84 -2.79
CA LEU A 52 -12.92 -1.89 -3.89
C LEU A 52 -12.18 -0.62 -3.49
N PHE A 53 -11.20 -0.17 -4.27
CA PHE A 53 -10.47 1.07 -4.04
C PHE A 53 -9.67 1.13 -2.73
N CYS A 54 -9.42 0.01 -2.06
CA CYS A 54 -8.51 -0.06 -0.94
C CYS A 54 -7.56 -1.25 -1.07
N TRP A 55 -6.45 -1.17 -0.37
CA TRP A 55 -5.39 -2.16 -0.34
C TRP A 55 -4.71 -2.14 1.03
N HIS A 56 -4.04 -3.22 1.37
CA HIS A 56 -3.37 -3.39 2.65
C HIS A 56 -1.96 -3.94 2.44
N GLY A 57 -1.01 -3.48 3.26
CA GLY A 57 0.29 -4.10 3.40
C GLY A 57 0.26 -5.05 4.59
N PHE A 58 0.54 -6.35 4.37
CA PHE A 58 0.43 -7.33 5.43
C PHE A 58 1.27 -8.58 5.18
N ARG A 59 1.58 -9.29 6.26
CA ARG A 59 2.14 -10.65 6.24
C ARG A 59 1.13 -11.67 6.77
N TYR A 60 0.23 -11.23 7.64
CA TYR A 60 -0.78 -12.06 8.30
C TYR A 60 -2.14 -11.43 8.17
N PHE A 61 -3.16 -12.26 8.10
CA PHE A 61 -4.54 -11.81 8.15
C PHE A 61 -5.41 -12.81 8.91
N GLU A 62 -6.53 -12.34 9.43
CA GLU A 62 -7.57 -13.15 10.02
C GLU A 62 -8.94 -12.77 9.48
N THR A 63 -9.87 -13.70 9.54
CA THR A 63 -11.26 -13.49 9.12
C THR A 63 -12.19 -13.85 10.25
N GLU A 64 -13.26 -13.06 10.42
CA GLU A 64 -14.35 -13.33 11.34
C GLU A 64 -15.66 -13.39 10.54
N GLY A 65 -16.49 -14.40 10.83
CA GLY A 65 -17.74 -14.67 10.11
C GLY A 65 -17.64 -15.88 9.18
N SER A 66 -18.76 -16.18 8.50
CA SER A 66 -18.89 -17.38 7.66
C SER A 66 -18.31 -17.17 6.26
N CYS A 67 -16.99 -17.26 6.13
CA CYS A 67 -16.30 -17.08 4.86
C CYS A 67 -15.18 -18.08 4.60
N GLU A 68 -14.84 -18.23 3.33
CA GLU A 68 -13.68 -18.96 2.83
C GLU A 68 -12.80 -17.98 2.06
N VAL A 69 -11.52 -17.97 2.38
CA VAL A 69 -10.52 -17.16 1.66
C VAL A 69 -10.16 -17.88 0.37
N LEU A 70 -10.32 -17.24 -0.78
CA LEU A 70 -10.02 -17.81 -2.08
C LEU A 70 -8.57 -17.54 -2.49
N CYS A 71 -8.11 -16.29 -2.35
CA CYS A 71 -6.76 -15.86 -2.71
C CYS A 71 -6.42 -14.53 -2.04
N ALA A 72 -5.15 -14.21 -2.00
CA ALA A 72 -4.65 -12.86 -1.84
C ALA A 72 -4.10 -12.38 -3.19
N GLU A 73 -4.43 -11.17 -3.58
CA GLU A 73 -4.02 -10.57 -4.85
C GLU A 73 -2.96 -9.51 -4.58
N VAL A 74 -1.83 -9.61 -5.29
CA VAL A 74 -0.83 -8.53 -5.30
C VAL A 74 -1.29 -7.47 -6.26
N ILE A 75 -1.43 -6.25 -5.76
CA ILE A 75 -1.83 -5.09 -6.56
C ILE A 75 -0.82 -3.95 -6.42
N HIS A 76 -0.51 -3.30 -7.50
CA HIS A 76 0.32 -2.11 -7.54
C HIS A 76 0.01 -1.29 -8.80
N THR A 77 0.52 -0.08 -8.90
CA THR A 77 0.47 0.70 -10.14
C THR A 77 1.17 -0.11 -11.25
N ASP A 78 0.54 -0.18 -12.43
CA ASP A 78 1.07 -0.92 -13.59
C ASP A 78 2.38 -0.29 -14.09
N VAL A 79 3.49 -0.82 -13.57
CA VAL A 79 4.87 -0.43 -13.88
C VAL A 79 5.65 -1.69 -14.22
N ALA A 80 6.17 -1.75 -15.44
CA ALA A 80 6.93 -2.90 -15.90
C ALA A 80 8.35 -2.94 -15.32
N VAL A 81 8.84 -4.14 -14.99
CA VAL A 81 10.27 -4.36 -14.70
C VAL A 81 11.04 -4.37 -16.02
N THR A 82 11.97 -3.43 -16.19
CA THR A 82 12.74 -3.24 -17.44
C THR A 82 14.21 -3.62 -17.31
N SER A 83 14.60 -4.11 -16.15
CA SER A 83 15.97 -4.52 -15.84
C SER A 83 16.06 -6.01 -15.54
N SER A 84 17.27 -6.51 -15.57
CA SER A 84 17.59 -7.84 -15.07
C SER A 84 18.97 -7.84 -14.43
N PHE A 85 19.14 -8.60 -13.35
CA PHE A 85 20.42 -8.76 -12.69
C PHE A 85 20.63 -10.21 -12.28
N SER A 86 21.84 -10.72 -12.50
CA SER A 86 22.25 -12.05 -12.06
C SER A 86 23.76 -12.07 -11.85
N CYS A 87 24.19 -12.65 -10.73
CA CYS A 87 25.61 -12.89 -10.42
C CYS A 87 25.77 -14.17 -9.60
N SER A 88 27.02 -14.53 -9.30
CA SER A 88 27.33 -15.73 -8.50
C SER A 88 27.02 -15.59 -7.00
N ASP A 89 26.79 -14.38 -6.50
CA ASP A 89 26.44 -14.12 -5.11
C ASP A 89 24.92 -14.17 -4.93
N PRO A 90 24.39 -15.15 -4.16
CA PRO A 90 22.95 -15.30 -3.95
C PRO A 90 22.34 -14.12 -3.15
N VAL A 91 23.11 -13.46 -2.30
CA VAL A 91 22.63 -12.32 -1.50
C VAL A 91 22.36 -11.10 -2.41
N LEU A 92 23.23 -10.85 -3.38
CA LEU A 92 23.04 -9.77 -4.34
C LEU A 92 21.86 -10.03 -5.28
N ASN A 93 21.67 -11.29 -5.71
CA ASN A 93 20.49 -11.66 -6.50
C ASN A 93 19.21 -11.45 -5.70
N TRP A 94 19.18 -11.91 -4.45
CA TRP A 94 18.04 -11.70 -3.56
C TRP A 94 17.78 -10.21 -3.30
N LEU A 95 18.83 -9.41 -3.09
CA LEU A 95 18.68 -7.97 -2.89
C LEU A 95 18.01 -7.27 -4.07
N TYR A 96 18.41 -7.63 -5.30
CA TYR A 96 17.78 -7.10 -6.51
C TYR A 96 16.28 -7.42 -6.56
N GLU A 97 15.91 -8.68 -6.34
CA GLU A 97 14.51 -9.12 -6.37
C GLU A 97 13.68 -8.48 -5.23
N ALA A 98 14.27 -8.40 -4.02
CA ALA A 98 13.63 -7.78 -2.87
C ALA A 98 13.41 -6.29 -3.10
N TYR A 99 14.38 -5.57 -3.70
CA TYR A 99 14.22 -4.16 -4.03
C TYR A 99 13.07 -3.93 -5.01
N ILE A 100 13.01 -4.71 -6.11
CA ILE A 100 11.92 -4.62 -7.10
C ILE A 100 10.56 -4.81 -6.41
N ARG A 101 10.42 -5.86 -5.60
CA ARG A 101 9.17 -6.14 -4.87
C ARG A 101 8.80 -4.99 -3.94
N THR A 102 9.73 -4.55 -3.10
CA THR A 102 9.51 -3.44 -2.17
C THR A 102 9.09 -2.17 -2.89
N GLN A 103 9.71 -1.87 -4.03
CA GLN A 103 9.37 -0.69 -4.81
C GLN A 103 7.94 -0.78 -5.38
N LEU A 104 7.54 -1.93 -5.91
CA LEU A 104 6.19 -2.16 -6.43
C LEU A 104 5.14 -2.13 -5.31
N ASP A 105 5.45 -2.72 -4.14
CA ASP A 105 4.57 -2.71 -2.96
C ASP A 105 4.30 -1.28 -2.42
N ASN A 106 5.14 -0.32 -2.81
CA ASN A 106 4.97 1.10 -2.48
C ASN A 106 4.38 1.94 -3.62
N TYR A 107 3.97 1.33 -4.72
CA TYR A 107 3.41 2.03 -5.87
C TYR A 107 1.90 1.83 -5.99
N HIS A 108 1.12 2.72 -5.38
CA HIS A 108 -0.33 2.71 -5.45
C HIS A 108 -0.88 4.08 -5.86
N GLY A 109 -1.90 4.11 -6.73
CA GLY A 109 -2.48 5.36 -7.21
C GLY A 109 -1.51 6.29 -7.94
N CYS A 110 -0.46 5.72 -8.57
CA CYS A 110 0.62 6.46 -9.24
C CYS A 110 1.36 7.43 -8.32
N ILE A 111 1.57 7.04 -7.07
CA ILE A 111 2.46 7.73 -6.13
C ILE A 111 3.46 6.73 -5.52
N PRO A 112 4.72 7.14 -5.27
CA PRO A 112 5.64 6.37 -4.46
C PRO A 112 5.34 6.64 -2.97
N SER A 113 4.83 5.65 -2.25
CA SER A 113 4.54 5.79 -0.82
C SER A 113 5.75 5.42 0.04
N ASP A 114 5.73 5.85 1.29
CA ASP A 114 6.72 5.50 2.30
C ASP A 114 6.59 4.05 2.78
N CYS A 115 5.37 3.58 2.93
CA CYS A 115 5.08 2.22 3.37
C CYS A 115 3.69 1.76 2.91
N PRO A 116 3.47 0.44 2.68
CA PRO A 116 2.20 -0.07 2.20
C PRO A 116 1.18 -0.34 3.31
N HIS A 117 1.56 -0.31 4.59
CA HIS A 117 0.74 -0.80 5.70
C HIS A 117 0.32 0.27 6.72
N ARG A 118 0.96 1.44 6.72
CA ARG A 118 0.72 2.48 7.73
C ARG A 118 0.21 3.77 7.10
N GLU A 119 1.07 4.79 6.93
CA GLU A 119 0.65 6.11 6.40
C GLU A 119 0.20 6.06 4.95
N ARG A 120 0.90 5.29 4.11
CA ARG A 120 0.60 5.13 2.67
C ARG A 120 0.55 6.47 1.93
N LEU A 121 1.45 7.37 2.29
CA LEU A 121 1.55 8.71 1.75
C LEU A 121 2.77 8.87 0.85
N GLY A 122 2.65 9.71 -0.17
CA GLY A 122 3.76 10.06 -1.07
C GLY A 122 4.71 11.05 -0.43
N TYR A 123 5.54 10.61 0.53
CA TYR A 123 6.56 11.46 1.13
C TYR A 123 7.60 11.86 0.11
N THR A 124 7.84 13.18 0.00
CA THR A 124 8.75 13.72 -1.01
C THR A 124 10.20 13.29 -0.82
N GLY A 125 10.63 13.09 0.42
CA GLY A 125 11.95 12.55 0.74
C GLY A 125 12.14 11.11 0.28
N ASP A 126 11.19 10.22 0.62
CA ASP A 126 11.22 8.81 0.25
C ASP A 126 11.18 8.61 -1.25
N GLY A 127 10.26 9.30 -1.92
CA GLY A 127 10.14 9.26 -3.37
C GLY A 127 11.39 9.80 -4.08
N GLN A 128 12.03 10.85 -3.56
CA GLN A 128 13.27 11.37 -4.12
C GLN A 128 14.42 10.37 -4.00
N LEU A 129 14.61 9.77 -2.82
CA LEU A 129 15.71 8.83 -2.57
C LEU A 129 15.62 7.58 -3.44
N THR A 130 14.43 7.13 -3.73
CA THR A 130 14.19 5.90 -4.51
C THR A 130 14.07 6.14 -6.01
N ALA A 131 13.80 7.38 -6.46
CA ALA A 131 13.46 7.70 -7.85
C ALA A 131 14.49 7.25 -8.87
N GLU A 132 15.78 7.54 -8.62
CA GLU A 132 16.85 7.20 -9.58
C GLU A 132 16.96 5.69 -9.78
N THR A 133 17.02 4.92 -8.69
CA THR A 133 17.09 3.47 -8.76
C THR A 133 15.84 2.87 -9.37
N ALA A 134 14.67 3.40 -9.02
CA ALA A 134 13.42 2.95 -9.59
C ALA A 134 13.36 3.17 -11.10
N MET A 135 13.76 4.33 -11.60
CA MET A 135 13.79 4.61 -13.05
C MET A 135 14.84 3.80 -13.81
N LEU A 136 15.92 3.33 -13.15
CA LEU A 136 16.90 2.43 -13.74
C LEU A 136 16.37 0.99 -13.87
N LEU A 137 15.50 0.57 -12.95
CA LEU A 137 15.07 -0.82 -12.85
C LEU A 137 13.65 -1.07 -13.41
N LEU A 138 12.83 -0.03 -13.43
CA LEU A 138 11.40 -0.09 -13.78
C LEU A 138 11.07 0.95 -14.86
N ASP A 139 10.03 0.71 -15.63
CA ASP A 139 9.42 1.76 -16.49
C ASP A 139 8.54 2.68 -15.66
N ALA A 140 9.15 3.39 -14.73
CA ALA A 140 8.47 4.24 -13.75
C ALA A 140 8.31 5.71 -14.21
N LYS A 141 8.68 6.03 -15.45
CA LYS A 141 8.69 7.42 -15.96
C LYS A 141 7.35 8.12 -15.80
N GLU A 142 6.25 7.51 -16.22
CA GLU A 142 4.93 8.14 -16.18
C GLU A 142 4.40 8.23 -14.74
N LEU A 143 4.75 7.27 -13.88
CA LEU A 143 4.44 7.35 -12.45
C LEU A 143 5.10 8.58 -11.82
N TYR A 144 6.41 8.77 -12.00
CA TYR A 144 7.12 9.92 -11.45
C TYR A 144 6.71 11.24 -12.10
N ARG A 145 6.35 11.24 -13.38
CA ARG A 145 5.81 12.43 -14.05
C ARG A 145 4.48 12.87 -13.44
N LYS A 146 3.57 11.92 -13.20
CA LYS A 146 2.29 12.19 -12.52
C LYS A 146 2.54 12.70 -11.11
N TRP A 147 3.40 12.00 -10.34
CA TRP A 147 3.68 12.40 -8.97
C TRP A 147 4.39 13.77 -8.88
N TYR A 148 5.26 14.09 -9.82
CA TYR A 148 5.83 15.43 -9.93
C TYR A 148 4.75 16.51 -10.13
N GLN A 149 3.72 16.21 -10.92
CA GLN A 149 2.57 17.12 -11.06
C GLN A 149 1.82 17.28 -9.74
N ASP A 150 1.61 16.20 -8.98
CA ASP A 150 1.01 16.27 -7.64
C ASP A 150 1.81 17.17 -6.67
N ILE A 151 3.14 17.13 -6.77
CA ILE A 151 4.02 18.00 -5.98
C ILE A 151 3.79 19.48 -6.38
N LEU A 152 3.73 19.78 -7.68
CA LEU A 152 3.47 21.13 -8.17
C LEU A 152 2.08 21.62 -7.75
N ASP A 153 1.07 20.78 -7.86
CA ASP A 153 -0.31 21.10 -7.49
C ASP A 153 -0.48 21.30 -5.97
N SER A 154 0.41 20.67 -5.18
CA SER A 154 0.44 20.79 -3.72
C SER A 154 1.30 21.97 -3.23
N GLN A 155 2.03 22.64 -4.13
CA GLN A 155 2.91 23.75 -3.77
C GLN A 155 2.10 24.97 -3.30
N GLY A 156 2.51 25.58 -2.20
CA GLY A 156 1.88 26.80 -1.69
C GLY A 156 2.01 27.97 -2.67
N ALA A 157 0.88 28.45 -3.19
CA ALA A 157 0.83 29.48 -4.24
C ALA A 157 1.54 30.79 -3.85
N GLU A 158 1.47 31.18 -2.58
CA GLU A 158 2.07 32.43 -2.08
C GLU A 158 3.51 32.24 -1.59
N THR A 159 3.81 31.08 -0.98
CA THR A 159 5.07 30.85 -0.30
C THR A 159 6.08 30.05 -1.13
N GLY A 160 5.61 29.34 -2.15
CA GLY A 160 6.42 28.37 -2.89
C GLY A 160 6.75 27.13 -2.09
N HIS A 161 6.21 26.96 -0.87
CA HIS A 161 6.48 25.83 -0.01
C HIS A 161 6.00 24.52 -0.64
N ILE A 162 6.87 23.50 -0.63
CA ILE A 162 6.53 22.12 -1.02
C ILE A 162 6.23 21.35 0.26
N PRO A 163 5.05 20.71 0.38
CA PRO A 163 4.70 19.92 1.56
C PRO A 163 5.55 18.64 1.64
N HIS A 164 5.55 18.01 2.80
CA HIS A 164 6.27 16.75 3.03
C HIS A 164 5.69 15.59 2.24
N THR A 165 4.41 15.66 1.87
CA THR A 165 3.70 14.63 1.12
C THR A 165 2.99 15.23 -0.09
N ALA A 166 2.92 14.47 -1.18
CA ALA A 166 2.14 14.83 -2.37
C ALA A 166 1.47 13.58 -2.96
N PRO A 167 0.16 13.64 -3.31
CA PRO A 167 -0.73 14.80 -3.12
C PRO A 167 -0.91 15.13 -1.63
N PHE A 168 -1.03 16.40 -1.31
CA PHE A 168 -1.21 16.84 0.07
C PHE A 168 -2.67 16.62 0.51
N PRO A 169 -2.92 15.98 1.66
CA PRO A 169 -4.28 15.77 2.15
C PRO A 169 -4.97 17.10 2.45
N VAL A 170 -6.11 17.36 1.80
CA VAL A 170 -6.88 18.62 1.91
C VAL A 170 -7.31 18.94 3.36
N SER A 171 -7.42 17.91 4.21
CA SER A 171 -7.82 18.07 5.62
C SER A 171 -6.88 18.94 6.47
N TYR A 172 -5.63 19.14 6.03
CA TYR A 172 -4.67 20.00 6.75
C TYR A 172 -4.66 21.45 6.29
N THR A 173 -5.35 21.81 5.19
CA THR A 173 -5.38 23.18 4.68
C THR A 173 -6.36 24.11 5.42
N HIS A 174 -7.22 23.58 6.29
CA HIS A 174 -8.23 24.32 7.03
C HIS A 174 -7.92 24.51 8.52
N LEU A 175 -6.73 24.13 8.99
CA LEU A 175 -6.32 24.27 10.40
C LEU A 175 -5.29 25.39 10.63
N ARG A 176 -5.37 26.48 9.87
CA ARG A 176 -4.64 27.72 10.17
C ARG A 176 -5.54 28.94 10.05
#